data_e1be363093e72ad65516502cd4ac1b1d
#
_entry.id   e1be363093e72ad65516502cd4ac1b1d
#
_cell.length_a   1.000
_cell.length_b   1.000
_cell.length_c   1.000
_cell.angle_alpha   90.00
_cell.angle_beta   90.00
_cell.angle_gamma   90.00
#
_symmetry.space_group_name_H-M   'P 1'
#
loop_
_entity.id
_entity.type
_entity.pdbx_description
1 polymer ?
#
loop_
_entity_poly.entity_id
_entity_poly.type
_entity_poly.pdbx_seq_one_letter_code
_entity_poly.pdbx_strand_id
1 'polypeptide(L)'
;MLETNIREQIISLIHHQVVPAVGCTEPMAVALCVARAAELLGSKPEKVRVLLSANILKNAMGVGIPGTGMIGLPIAIALGALIGKSEYQLEVIKELTPKGLEEGKKFIGENRIDIKLKEGITEKLYIEAICEAEEHQSVAIISCSHTNFVYESVDGKVCMDKRGPSGSVAACKGVDLNLQTVWEFATTTPVEEIEFILEAKRYNIRAAAEALKGNYGHCLGKIMDRPLSRGIFGNSIYSHIISKTASACDARMGGALIPVMSNSGSGNQGICATNPVAVFAKENENTREELIRALTLSHLTAIYIKQSLGALSALCGCVVASIGSSCGITYLMGGDYVNVCHAVKNMIANLTGMICDGAKPSCSLKISSGVSTAILSATLSMEGKHVTAAEGIIDDDVDKSILNLTSIGKEAMCNTDDMVLNIMTHKCD
;
A
#
# COMPACT_ATOMS: atom_id res chain seq x y z
N MET A 1 -10.20 -14.67 -26.11
CA MET A 1 -9.09 -13.68 -26.10
C MET A 1 -9.71 -12.29 -26.21
N LEU A 2 -9.39 -11.41 -25.28
CA LEU A 2 -9.91 -10.03 -25.28
C LEU A 2 -9.47 -9.25 -26.53
N GLU A 3 -10.28 -8.27 -26.91
CA GLU A 3 -9.94 -7.33 -28.00
C GLU A 3 -8.65 -6.55 -27.68
N THR A 4 -7.87 -6.24 -28.72
CA THR A 4 -6.57 -5.55 -28.56
C THR A 4 -6.67 -4.25 -27.77
N ASN A 5 -7.68 -3.43 -28.06
CA ASN A 5 -7.90 -2.17 -27.35
C ASN A 5 -8.13 -2.35 -25.83
N ILE A 6 -8.90 -3.40 -25.44
CA ILE A 6 -9.14 -3.71 -24.02
C ILE A 6 -7.84 -4.19 -23.37
N ARG A 7 -7.05 -5.04 -24.06
CA ARG A 7 -5.76 -5.49 -23.55
C ARG A 7 -4.79 -4.34 -23.30
N GLU A 8 -4.66 -3.41 -24.26
CA GLU A 8 -3.81 -2.23 -24.14
C GLU A 8 -4.22 -1.34 -22.97
N GLN A 9 -5.52 -1.13 -22.75
CA GLN A 9 -6.03 -0.39 -21.61
C GLN A 9 -5.71 -1.08 -20.28
N ILE A 10 -5.84 -2.41 -20.20
CA ILE A 10 -5.51 -3.17 -18.98
C ILE A 10 -3.99 -3.12 -18.73
N ILE A 11 -3.15 -3.27 -19.75
CA ILE A 11 -1.70 -3.14 -19.65
C ILE A 11 -1.32 -1.75 -19.11
N SER A 12 -1.90 -0.70 -19.68
CA SER A 12 -1.70 0.67 -19.21
C SER A 12 -2.12 0.84 -17.76
N LEU A 13 -3.26 0.26 -17.37
CA LEU A 13 -3.74 0.29 -15.99
C LEU A 13 -2.75 -0.41 -15.04
N ILE A 14 -2.23 -1.59 -15.41
CA ILE A 14 -1.25 -2.31 -14.59
C ILE A 14 0.03 -1.47 -14.44
N HIS A 15 0.57 -0.92 -15.52
CA HIS A 15 1.75 -0.06 -15.47
C HIS A 15 1.56 1.18 -14.58
N HIS A 16 0.36 1.73 -14.52
CA HIS A 16 0.04 2.88 -13.66
C HIS A 16 -0.11 2.47 -12.19
N GLN A 17 -0.64 1.28 -11.90
CA GLN A 17 -0.97 0.83 -10.55
C GLN A 17 0.13 -0.01 -9.88
N VAL A 18 1.00 -0.65 -10.67
CA VAL A 18 2.09 -1.52 -10.20
C VAL A 18 3.41 -0.82 -10.47
N VAL A 19 3.85 -0.03 -9.48
CA VAL A 19 5.03 0.85 -9.61
C VAL A 19 5.97 0.69 -8.42
N PRO A 20 7.29 0.87 -8.61
CA PRO A 20 8.24 0.87 -7.50
C PRO A 20 7.95 1.98 -6.48
N ALA A 21 8.14 1.69 -5.20
CA ALA A 21 8.00 2.64 -4.12
C ALA A 21 9.03 2.38 -3.00
N VAL A 22 9.58 3.43 -2.41
CA VAL A 22 10.48 3.37 -1.26
C VAL A 22 9.75 3.89 -0.03
N GLY A 23 9.70 3.10 1.05
CA GLY A 23 9.00 3.48 2.26
C GLY A 23 7.48 3.57 2.10
N CYS A 24 6.82 4.32 3.00
CA CYS A 24 5.39 4.58 2.95
C CYS A 24 5.10 5.89 2.22
N THR A 25 4.09 5.89 1.37
CA THR A 25 3.75 7.04 0.51
C THR A 25 3.23 8.24 1.31
N GLU A 26 2.47 8.00 2.38
CA GLU A 26 1.84 9.07 3.16
C GLU A 26 2.86 9.98 3.87
N PRO A 27 3.84 9.48 4.66
CA PRO A 27 4.84 10.37 5.25
C PRO A 27 5.74 11.02 4.20
N MET A 28 5.99 10.36 3.05
CA MET A 28 6.75 10.98 1.97
C MET A 28 5.97 12.08 1.27
N ALA A 29 4.65 11.95 1.12
CA ALA A 29 3.79 13.03 0.61
C ALA A 29 3.74 14.22 1.58
N VAL A 30 3.75 13.97 2.90
CA VAL A 30 3.86 15.04 3.90
C VAL A 30 5.22 15.74 3.78
N ALA A 31 6.32 14.97 3.70
CA ALA A 31 7.65 15.55 3.51
C ALA A 31 7.76 16.33 2.19
N LEU A 32 7.14 15.86 1.12
CA LEU A 32 7.06 16.53 -0.18
C LEU A 32 6.32 17.87 -0.08
N CYS A 33 5.17 17.89 0.60
CA CYS A 33 4.40 19.11 0.80
C CYS A 33 5.19 20.15 1.60
N VAL A 34 5.90 19.69 2.65
CA VAL A 34 6.76 20.55 3.48
C VAL A 34 7.97 21.05 2.69
N ALA A 35 8.62 20.19 1.90
CA ALA A 35 9.73 20.58 1.04
C ALA A 35 9.31 21.69 0.06
N ARG A 36 8.14 21.54 -0.57
CA ARG A 36 7.62 22.56 -1.47
C ARG A 36 7.33 23.87 -0.77
N ALA A 37 6.72 23.84 0.43
CA ALA A 37 6.51 25.04 1.21
C ALA A 37 7.85 25.70 1.62
N ALA A 38 8.87 24.92 2.02
CA ALA A 38 10.20 25.43 2.34
C ALA A 38 10.91 26.06 1.11
N GLU A 39 10.77 25.44 -0.06
CA GLU A 39 11.29 26.03 -1.33
C GLU A 39 10.62 27.38 -1.65
N LEU A 40 9.30 27.48 -1.48
CA LEU A 40 8.56 28.72 -1.71
C LEU A 40 8.97 29.82 -0.71
N LEU A 41 9.28 29.46 0.54
CA LEU A 41 9.75 30.40 1.55
C LEU A 41 11.13 31.01 1.18
N GLY A 42 11.97 30.26 0.46
CA GLY A 42 13.29 30.72 0.03
C GLY A 42 14.36 30.77 1.12
N SER A 43 14.03 30.38 2.35
CA SER A 43 14.93 30.31 3.51
C SER A 43 14.66 29.05 4.34
N LYS A 44 15.57 28.68 5.24
CA LYS A 44 15.33 27.54 6.16
C LYS A 44 14.17 27.88 7.11
N PRO A 45 13.11 27.05 7.17
CA PRO A 45 12.01 27.29 8.09
C PRO A 45 12.47 27.28 9.55
N GLU A 46 12.00 28.23 10.34
CA GLU A 46 12.14 28.24 11.79
C GLU A 46 11.04 27.42 12.46
N LYS A 47 9.85 27.40 11.85
CA LYS A 47 8.69 26.65 12.33
C LYS A 47 7.93 26.04 11.15
N VAL A 48 7.43 24.84 11.37
CA VAL A 48 6.59 24.12 10.39
C VAL A 48 5.31 23.66 11.06
N ARG A 49 4.17 24.06 10.50
CA ARG A 49 2.86 23.54 10.89
C ARG A 49 2.31 22.70 9.75
N VAL A 50 1.77 21.54 10.11
CA VAL A 50 1.16 20.62 9.14
C VAL A 50 -0.25 20.28 9.57
N LEU A 51 -1.22 20.47 8.64
CA LEU A 51 -2.61 20.14 8.84
C LEU A 51 -2.96 18.97 7.92
N LEU A 52 -3.47 17.86 8.46
CA LEU A 52 -3.64 16.59 7.78
C LEU A 52 -5.08 16.08 7.84
N SER A 53 -5.53 15.41 6.80
CA SER A 53 -6.72 14.57 6.89
C SER A 53 -6.50 13.39 7.84
N ALA A 54 -7.60 12.86 8.40
CA ALA A 54 -7.59 11.73 9.32
C ALA A 54 -6.82 10.52 8.76
N ASN A 55 -7.04 10.19 7.49
CA ASN A 55 -6.41 9.03 6.86
C ASN A 55 -4.89 9.22 6.64
N ILE A 56 -4.44 10.42 6.27
CA ILE A 56 -2.99 10.71 6.14
C ILE A 56 -2.33 10.64 7.52
N LEU A 57 -2.90 11.28 8.54
CA LEU A 57 -2.37 11.25 9.90
C LEU A 57 -2.27 9.80 10.40
N LYS A 58 -3.36 9.03 10.33
CA LYS A 58 -3.41 7.62 10.74
C LYS A 58 -2.32 6.78 10.07
N ASN A 59 -2.12 6.94 8.75
CA ASN A 59 -1.20 6.10 7.98
C ASN A 59 0.27 6.52 8.11
N ALA A 60 0.54 7.75 8.52
CA ALA A 60 1.91 8.26 8.60
C ALA A 60 2.52 8.24 10.02
N MET A 61 1.69 8.10 11.08
CA MET A 61 2.15 8.19 12.47
C MET A 61 3.12 7.10 12.90
N GLY A 62 2.96 5.88 12.43
CA GLY A 62 3.59 4.69 13.03
C GLY A 62 4.61 3.98 12.13
N VAL A 63 4.96 4.54 10.98
CA VAL A 63 5.82 3.88 10.00
C VAL A 63 7.26 4.38 10.06
N GLY A 64 8.22 3.48 9.83
CA GLY A 64 9.64 3.82 9.71
C GLY A 64 9.93 4.71 8.51
N ILE A 65 10.68 5.78 8.72
CA ILE A 65 11.10 6.70 7.67
C ILE A 65 12.42 6.20 7.05
N PRO A 66 12.48 6.04 5.73
CA PRO A 66 13.60 5.40 5.05
C PRO A 66 14.95 6.03 5.41
N GLY A 67 15.92 5.17 5.80
CA GLY A 67 17.29 5.57 6.10
C GLY A 67 17.51 6.32 7.41
N THR A 68 16.46 6.60 8.20
CA THR A 68 16.58 7.40 9.42
C THR A 68 16.73 6.58 10.70
N GLY A 69 16.26 5.33 10.71
CA GLY A 69 16.06 4.54 11.93
C GLY A 69 14.97 5.10 12.87
N MET A 70 14.21 6.09 12.41
CA MET A 70 13.16 6.76 13.19
C MET A 70 11.77 6.49 12.60
N ILE A 71 10.74 6.72 13.40
CA ILE A 71 9.34 6.44 13.07
C ILE A 71 8.54 7.75 13.04
N GLY A 72 7.60 7.83 12.10
CA GLY A 72 6.50 8.80 12.12
C GLY A 72 6.80 10.14 11.46
N LEU A 73 5.82 11.01 11.56
CA LEU A 73 5.79 12.30 10.88
C LEU A 73 6.87 13.31 11.30
N PRO A 74 7.26 13.42 12.58
CA PRO A 74 8.19 14.48 12.99
C PRO A 74 9.50 14.47 12.19
N ILE A 75 10.10 13.28 11.99
CA ILE A 75 11.36 13.20 11.23
C ILE A 75 11.13 13.40 9.73
N ALA A 76 10.00 12.93 9.16
CA ALA A 76 9.66 13.16 7.76
C ALA A 76 9.47 14.66 7.47
N ILE A 77 8.79 15.39 8.35
CA ILE A 77 8.58 16.85 8.28
C ILE A 77 9.91 17.60 8.40
N ALA A 78 10.73 17.26 9.42
CA ALA A 78 12.04 17.90 9.61
C ALA A 78 12.95 17.75 8.39
N LEU A 79 13.02 16.54 7.83
CA LEU A 79 13.83 16.27 6.64
C LEU A 79 13.25 16.95 5.40
N GLY A 80 11.93 16.96 5.22
CA GLY A 80 11.27 17.73 4.17
C GLY A 80 11.66 19.21 4.21
N ALA A 81 11.62 19.82 5.40
CA ALA A 81 11.95 21.23 5.61
C ALA A 81 13.43 21.58 5.39
N LEU A 82 14.36 20.67 5.74
CA LEU A 82 15.79 20.99 5.79
C LEU A 82 16.57 20.55 4.55
N ILE A 83 16.20 19.43 3.97
CA ILE A 83 16.94 18.80 2.86
C ILE A 83 16.06 18.31 1.71
N GLY A 84 14.72 18.34 1.90
CA GLY A 84 13.78 17.87 0.90
C GLY A 84 13.84 18.68 -0.40
N LYS A 85 13.67 17.99 -1.54
CA LYS A 85 13.54 18.63 -2.86
C LYS A 85 12.26 18.14 -3.53
N SER A 86 11.34 19.07 -3.79
CA SER A 86 10.03 18.71 -4.33
C SER A 86 10.09 18.10 -5.73
N GLU A 87 11.14 18.39 -6.51
CA GLU A 87 11.38 17.79 -7.83
C GLU A 87 11.53 16.26 -7.79
N TYR A 88 11.92 15.69 -6.63
CA TYR A 88 12.08 14.25 -6.46
C TYR A 88 10.77 13.52 -6.10
N GLN A 89 9.67 14.24 -6.07
CA GLN A 89 8.36 13.67 -5.75
C GLN A 89 8.40 12.84 -4.44
N LEU A 90 7.91 11.61 -4.45
CA LEU A 90 7.91 10.74 -3.26
C LEU A 90 9.30 10.23 -2.84
N GLU A 91 10.35 10.51 -3.60
CA GLU A 91 11.75 10.30 -3.21
C GLU A 91 12.38 11.56 -2.60
N VAL A 92 11.57 12.47 -2.08
CA VAL A 92 11.89 13.82 -1.60
C VAL A 92 13.13 13.89 -0.69
N ILE A 93 13.41 12.84 0.09
CA ILE A 93 14.55 12.75 1.01
C ILE A 93 15.66 11.80 0.51
N LYS A 94 15.72 11.49 -0.80
CA LYS A 94 16.73 10.52 -1.33
C LYS A 94 18.17 10.96 -1.11
N GLU A 95 18.43 12.25 -0.95
CA GLU A 95 19.75 12.81 -0.65
C GLU A 95 20.07 12.88 0.85
N LEU A 96 19.39 12.09 1.68
CA LEU A 96 19.62 12.03 3.12
C LEU A 96 21.08 11.68 3.43
N THR A 97 21.70 12.53 4.24
CA THR A 97 23.06 12.34 4.78
C THR A 97 23.03 12.20 6.30
N PRO A 98 24.06 11.61 6.93
CA PRO A 98 24.15 11.58 8.40
C PRO A 98 24.03 12.95 9.04
N LYS A 99 24.61 14.00 8.43
CA LYS A 99 24.50 15.39 8.91
C LYS A 99 23.06 15.90 8.83
N GLY A 100 22.37 15.68 7.69
CA GLY A 100 20.97 16.06 7.54
C GLY A 100 20.05 15.36 8.54
N LEU A 101 20.34 14.09 8.86
CA LEU A 101 19.60 13.35 9.90
C LEU A 101 19.77 13.99 11.29
N GLU A 102 21.00 14.34 11.67
CA GLU A 102 21.27 14.99 12.97
C GLU A 102 20.64 16.39 13.04
N GLU A 103 20.68 17.17 11.96
CA GLU A 103 19.96 18.47 11.88
C GLU A 103 18.45 18.25 12.02
N GLY A 104 17.88 17.21 11.40
CA GLY A 104 16.46 16.84 11.55
C GLY A 104 16.08 16.48 12.99
N LYS A 105 16.90 15.69 13.68
CA LYS A 105 16.70 15.35 15.10
C LYS A 105 16.74 16.61 15.99
N LYS A 106 17.67 17.52 15.74
CA LYS A 106 17.77 18.78 16.46
C LYS A 106 16.52 19.63 16.23
N PHE A 107 16.05 19.74 15.00
CA PHE A 107 14.84 20.49 14.64
C PHE A 107 13.60 19.98 15.39
N ILE A 108 13.47 18.65 15.55
CA ILE A 108 12.41 18.03 16.37
C ILE A 108 12.58 18.38 17.84
N GLY A 109 13.80 18.24 18.38
CA GLY A 109 14.10 18.53 19.80
C GLY A 109 13.86 19.99 20.21
N GLU A 110 13.90 20.92 19.25
CA GLU A 110 13.61 22.33 19.44
C GLU A 110 12.10 22.69 19.38
N ASN A 111 11.22 21.68 19.27
CA ASN A 111 9.75 21.83 19.19
C ASN A 111 9.29 22.77 18.05
N ARG A 112 9.94 22.69 16.90
CA ARG A 112 9.66 23.53 15.72
C ARG A 112 8.54 22.99 14.84
N ILE A 113 7.95 21.84 15.19
CA ILE A 113 6.93 21.14 14.39
C ILE A 113 5.61 21.10 15.15
N ASP A 114 4.55 21.55 14.48
CA ASP A 114 3.16 21.46 14.96
C ASP A 114 2.33 20.63 13.98
N ILE A 115 1.79 19.49 14.42
CA ILE A 115 1.01 18.56 13.59
C ILE A 115 -0.42 18.53 14.13
N LYS A 116 -1.39 18.84 13.26
CA LYS A 116 -2.81 18.88 13.63
C LYS A 116 -3.69 18.18 12.60
N LEU A 117 -4.84 17.72 13.08
CA LEU A 117 -5.92 17.30 12.22
C LEU A 117 -6.55 18.53 11.56
N LYS A 118 -6.81 18.46 10.26
CA LYS A 118 -7.58 19.49 9.54
C LYS A 118 -9.07 19.21 9.73
N GLU A 119 -9.74 20.10 10.43
CA GLU A 119 -11.18 20.03 10.64
C GLU A 119 -11.96 20.52 9.41
N GLY A 120 -13.20 20.03 9.23
CA GLY A 120 -14.14 20.52 8.23
C GLY A 120 -13.83 20.11 6.79
N ILE A 121 -12.98 19.11 6.57
CA ILE A 121 -12.67 18.57 5.25
C ILE A 121 -13.32 17.18 5.04
N THR A 122 -13.67 16.88 3.81
CA THR A 122 -14.20 15.58 3.39
C THR A 122 -13.18 14.72 2.64
N GLU A 123 -12.08 15.34 2.22
CA GLU A 123 -11.01 14.69 1.45
C GLU A 123 -10.25 13.69 2.33
N LYS A 124 -10.23 12.44 1.89
CA LYS A 124 -9.46 11.37 2.54
C LYS A 124 -7.94 11.59 2.42
N LEU A 125 -7.50 12.32 1.40
CA LEU A 125 -6.11 12.68 1.18
C LEU A 125 -6.00 14.21 1.13
N TYR A 126 -5.53 14.82 2.22
CA TYR A 126 -5.27 16.24 2.33
C TYR A 126 -4.05 16.49 3.21
N ILE A 127 -3.14 17.29 2.72
CA ILE A 127 -1.92 17.71 3.39
C ILE A 127 -1.75 19.20 3.15
N GLU A 128 -1.67 20.00 4.21
CA GLU A 128 -1.37 21.42 4.15
C GLU A 128 -0.11 21.68 5.00
N ALA A 129 0.94 22.16 4.37
CA ALA A 129 2.19 22.52 5.01
C ALA A 129 2.35 24.05 5.03
N ILE A 130 2.64 24.58 6.21
CA ILE A 130 2.88 26.00 6.46
C ILE A 130 4.29 26.11 7.03
N CYS A 131 5.18 26.79 6.32
CA CYS A 131 6.53 27.09 6.75
C CYS A 131 6.66 28.56 7.11
N GLU A 132 7.29 28.86 8.23
CA GLU A 132 7.48 30.22 8.76
C GLU A 132 8.97 30.45 9.05
N ALA A 133 9.48 31.63 8.68
CA ALA A 133 10.80 32.13 9.06
C ALA A 133 10.76 33.65 9.12
N GLU A 134 11.22 34.25 10.23
CA GLU A 134 11.13 35.69 10.48
C GLU A 134 9.68 36.19 10.36
N GLU A 135 9.41 37.14 9.46
CA GLU A 135 8.07 37.66 9.17
C GLU A 135 7.43 37.03 7.91
N HIS A 136 8.10 36.04 7.29
CA HIS A 136 7.65 35.39 6.06
C HIS A 136 6.96 34.06 6.31
N GLN A 137 5.94 33.79 5.52
CA GLN A 137 5.18 32.54 5.57
C GLN A 137 4.92 31.99 4.16
N SER A 138 5.06 30.72 4.01
CA SER A 138 4.65 30.00 2.78
C SER A 138 3.68 28.88 3.08
N VAL A 139 2.82 28.57 2.11
CA VAL A 139 1.84 27.49 2.21
C VAL A 139 1.88 26.66 0.95
N ALA A 140 1.88 25.33 1.10
CA ALA A 140 1.64 24.38 0.03
C ALA A 140 0.55 23.39 0.45
N ILE A 141 -0.31 22.98 -0.51
CA ILE A 141 -1.37 21.99 -0.25
C ILE A 141 -1.31 20.91 -1.31
N ILE A 142 -1.30 19.65 -0.84
CA ILE A 142 -1.51 18.45 -1.65
C ILE A 142 -2.89 17.89 -1.34
N SER A 143 -3.69 17.57 -2.38
CA SER A 143 -4.99 16.93 -2.23
C SER A 143 -5.28 15.94 -3.37
N CYS A 144 -6.18 14.99 -3.11
CA CYS A 144 -6.66 13.95 -4.02
C CYS A 144 -5.65 12.85 -4.37
N SER A 145 -4.38 13.16 -4.63
CA SER A 145 -3.30 12.18 -4.81
C SER A 145 -2.04 12.65 -4.11
N HIS A 146 -1.11 11.72 -3.81
CA HIS A 146 0.07 11.97 -2.98
C HIS A 146 1.07 13.00 -3.53
N THR A 147 0.96 13.38 -4.79
CA THR A 147 1.87 14.32 -5.48
C THR A 147 1.15 15.47 -6.16
N ASN A 148 -0.16 15.61 -5.97
CA ASN A 148 -0.97 16.62 -6.64
C ASN A 148 -1.02 17.90 -5.80
N PHE A 149 -0.18 18.89 -6.13
CA PHE A 149 -0.26 20.22 -5.55
C PHE A 149 -1.47 20.98 -6.09
N VAL A 150 -2.30 21.46 -5.18
CA VAL A 150 -3.55 22.17 -5.50
C VAL A 150 -3.52 23.65 -5.09
N TYR A 151 -2.61 24.03 -4.21
CA TYR A 151 -2.48 25.43 -3.74
C TYR A 151 -1.06 25.73 -3.30
N GLU A 152 -0.59 26.95 -3.63
CA GLU A 152 0.69 27.50 -3.20
C GLU A 152 0.54 28.99 -2.95
N SER A 153 1.12 29.50 -1.84
CA SER A 153 1.17 30.93 -1.57
C SER A 153 2.42 31.31 -0.77
N VAL A 154 2.82 32.60 -0.87
CA VAL A 154 3.90 33.23 -0.11
C VAL A 154 3.38 34.55 0.43
N ASP A 155 3.48 34.80 1.74
CA ASP A 155 3.03 36.00 2.42
C ASP A 155 1.59 36.42 2.07
N GLY A 156 0.70 35.41 1.97
CA GLY A 156 -0.69 35.59 1.57
C GLY A 156 -0.92 35.83 0.07
N LYS A 157 0.14 36.00 -0.74
CA LYS A 157 0.02 36.13 -2.18
C LYS A 157 -0.04 34.73 -2.80
N VAL A 158 -1.16 34.43 -3.47
CA VAL A 158 -1.40 33.17 -4.15
C VAL A 158 -0.51 33.04 -5.38
N CYS A 159 0.29 31.98 -5.44
CA CYS A 159 1.14 31.61 -6.59
C CYS A 159 0.44 30.60 -7.50
N MET A 160 -0.33 29.68 -6.90
CA MET A 160 -1.11 28.66 -7.60
C MET A 160 -2.38 28.35 -6.82
N ASP A 161 -3.52 28.30 -7.47
CA ASP A 161 -4.78 27.80 -6.90
C ASP A 161 -5.53 26.96 -7.96
N LYS A 162 -5.58 25.65 -7.73
CA LYS A 162 -6.31 24.67 -8.54
C LYS A 162 -7.48 24.07 -7.77
N ARG A 163 -7.85 24.64 -6.61
CA ARG A 163 -8.97 24.19 -5.80
C ARG A 163 -10.27 24.63 -6.49
N GLY A 164 -10.98 23.71 -7.13
CA GLY A 164 -12.29 23.94 -7.74
C GLY A 164 -13.42 23.64 -6.75
N PRO A 165 -14.65 24.09 -7.06
CA PRO A 165 -15.85 23.81 -6.24
C PRO A 165 -16.22 22.32 -6.18
N SER A 166 -15.57 21.47 -6.92
CA SER A 166 -15.66 20.02 -6.86
C SER A 166 -14.26 19.45 -6.99
N GLY A 167 -13.74 18.82 -5.94
CA GLY A 167 -12.51 18.03 -5.94
C GLY A 167 -12.55 16.80 -6.87
N SER A 168 -13.21 16.91 -8.00
CA SER A 168 -13.17 15.94 -9.08
C SER A 168 -11.89 16.13 -9.88
N VAL A 169 -10.79 15.53 -9.42
CA VAL A 169 -9.86 14.96 -10.41
C VAL A 169 -10.73 14.05 -11.25
N ALA A 170 -10.85 14.35 -12.55
CA ALA A 170 -11.50 13.47 -13.51
C ALA A 170 -10.92 12.08 -13.25
N ALA A 171 -11.71 11.20 -12.64
CA ALA A 171 -11.35 9.81 -12.54
C ALA A 171 -11.09 9.41 -13.99
N CYS A 172 -9.86 9.06 -14.32
CA CYS A 172 -9.60 8.39 -15.57
C CYS A 172 -10.65 7.30 -15.60
N LYS A 173 -11.56 7.33 -16.61
CA LYS A 173 -12.51 6.24 -16.83
C LYS A 173 -11.65 5.02 -17.09
N GLY A 174 -11.34 4.30 -16.01
CA GLY A 174 -10.57 3.06 -16.07
C GLY A 174 -11.39 2.02 -16.81
N VAL A 175 -10.73 1.01 -17.33
CA VAL A 175 -11.37 -0.20 -17.85
C VAL A 175 -12.32 -0.71 -16.78
N ASP A 176 -13.56 -0.96 -17.14
CA ASP A 176 -14.54 -1.60 -16.26
C ASP A 176 -14.18 -3.09 -16.16
N LEU A 177 -13.64 -3.49 -15.01
CA LEU A 177 -13.17 -4.84 -14.74
C LEU A 177 -14.24 -5.63 -13.99
N ASN A 178 -14.29 -6.93 -14.29
CA ASN A 178 -14.92 -7.97 -13.49
C ASN A 178 -13.95 -9.16 -13.39
N LEU A 179 -14.23 -10.13 -12.53
CA LEU A 179 -13.30 -11.23 -12.30
C LEU A 179 -13.10 -12.11 -13.56
N GLN A 180 -14.14 -12.25 -14.39
CA GLN A 180 -14.04 -12.98 -15.66
C GLN A 180 -13.07 -12.30 -16.63
N THR A 181 -13.15 -10.97 -16.77
CA THR A 181 -12.21 -10.18 -17.60
C THR A 181 -10.79 -10.28 -17.08
N VAL A 182 -10.61 -10.22 -15.76
CA VAL A 182 -9.30 -10.38 -15.09
C VAL A 182 -8.70 -11.75 -15.39
N TRP A 183 -9.50 -12.82 -15.27
CA TRP A 183 -9.11 -14.19 -15.58
C TRP A 183 -8.73 -14.34 -17.06
N GLU A 184 -9.62 -13.92 -17.96
CA GLU A 184 -9.37 -14.03 -19.39
C GLU A 184 -8.11 -13.27 -19.80
N PHE A 185 -7.91 -12.04 -19.29
CA PHE A 185 -6.71 -11.27 -19.55
C PHE A 185 -5.45 -12.03 -19.11
N ALA A 186 -5.40 -12.50 -17.88
CA ALA A 186 -4.23 -13.16 -17.31
C ALA A 186 -3.88 -14.47 -18.02
N THR A 187 -4.90 -15.22 -18.49
CA THR A 187 -4.70 -16.57 -19.02
C THR A 187 -4.55 -16.62 -20.55
N THR A 188 -5.06 -15.62 -21.28
CA THR A 188 -5.09 -15.67 -22.76
C THR A 188 -4.26 -14.60 -23.46
N THR A 189 -3.80 -13.55 -22.72
CA THR A 189 -2.91 -12.52 -23.30
C THR A 189 -1.56 -13.13 -23.67
N PRO A 190 -0.95 -12.74 -24.82
CA PRO A 190 0.42 -13.15 -25.16
C PRO A 190 1.38 -12.82 -24.01
N VAL A 191 2.24 -13.78 -23.66
CA VAL A 191 3.13 -13.68 -22.49
C VAL A 191 4.06 -12.48 -22.60
N GLU A 192 4.51 -12.18 -23.80
CA GLU A 192 5.41 -11.06 -24.11
C GLU A 192 4.80 -9.72 -23.76
N GLU A 193 3.48 -9.59 -23.82
CA GLU A 193 2.75 -8.34 -23.48
C GLU A 193 2.65 -8.12 -21.95
N ILE A 194 2.77 -9.19 -21.14
CA ILE A 194 2.58 -9.16 -19.67
C ILE A 194 3.82 -9.57 -18.87
N GLU A 195 4.93 -9.89 -19.55
CA GLU A 195 6.18 -10.34 -18.92
C GLU A 195 6.76 -9.28 -17.95
N PHE A 196 6.49 -8.00 -18.16
CA PHE A 196 6.93 -6.92 -17.30
C PHE A 196 6.51 -7.10 -15.82
N ILE A 197 5.48 -7.89 -15.54
CA ILE A 197 5.02 -8.16 -14.18
C ILE A 197 6.09 -8.88 -13.32
N LEU A 198 7.07 -9.52 -13.94
CA LEU A 198 8.21 -10.13 -13.25
C LEU A 198 9.06 -9.11 -12.49
N GLU A 199 9.01 -7.83 -12.85
CA GLU A 199 9.64 -6.77 -12.08
C GLU A 199 9.11 -6.74 -10.63
N ALA A 200 7.82 -7.01 -10.42
CA ALA A 200 7.25 -7.09 -9.08
C ALA A 200 7.94 -8.17 -8.24
N LYS A 201 8.17 -9.36 -8.81
CA LYS A 201 8.95 -10.41 -8.15
C LYS A 201 10.37 -9.96 -7.84
N ARG A 202 11.06 -9.30 -8.80
CA ARG A 202 12.43 -8.85 -8.62
C ARG A 202 12.57 -7.92 -7.42
N TYR A 203 11.71 -6.91 -7.31
CA TYR A 203 11.72 -5.96 -6.19
C TYR A 203 11.34 -6.60 -4.86
N ASN A 204 10.23 -7.32 -4.82
CA ASN A 204 9.64 -7.77 -3.57
C ASN A 204 10.37 -8.97 -2.95
N ILE A 205 10.93 -9.87 -3.76
CA ILE A 205 11.79 -10.95 -3.25
C ILE A 205 13.14 -10.40 -2.79
N ARG A 206 13.70 -9.38 -3.47
CA ARG A 206 14.91 -8.69 -3.01
C ARG A 206 14.69 -8.02 -1.65
N ALA A 207 13.56 -7.35 -1.46
CA ALA A 207 13.21 -6.73 -0.18
C ALA A 207 13.12 -7.77 0.95
N ALA A 208 12.51 -8.94 0.69
CA ALA A 208 12.47 -10.04 1.64
C ALA A 208 13.87 -10.58 1.99
N ALA A 209 14.73 -10.76 0.99
CA ALA A 209 16.08 -11.25 1.20
C ALA A 209 16.94 -10.29 2.03
N GLU A 210 16.77 -8.99 1.82
CA GLU A 210 17.48 -7.97 2.58
C GLU A 210 17.01 -7.89 4.04
N ALA A 211 15.71 -8.00 4.26
CA ALA A 211 15.14 -8.02 5.61
C ALA A 211 15.68 -9.17 6.46
N LEU A 212 15.93 -10.32 5.85
CA LEU A 212 16.47 -11.48 6.55
C LEU A 212 17.93 -11.27 7.04
N LYS A 213 18.68 -10.36 6.42
CA LYS A 213 20.05 -10.00 6.85
C LYS A 213 20.05 -9.01 8.01
N GLY A 214 19.04 -8.16 8.12
CA GLY A 214 18.91 -7.11 9.13
C GLY A 214 17.91 -7.43 10.25
N ASN A 215 17.59 -6.41 11.04
CA ASN A 215 16.55 -6.44 12.05
C ASN A 215 15.58 -5.28 11.76
N TYR A 216 14.50 -5.57 11.06
CA TYR A 216 13.49 -4.60 10.67
C TYR A 216 12.15 -4.95 11.29
N GLY A 217 11.39 -3.94 11.70
CA GLY A 217 10.06 -4.11 12.26
C GLY A 217 10.03 -5.10 13.42
N HIS A 218 9.13 -6.07 13.36
CA HIS A 218 9.04 -7.16 14.36
C HIS A 218 9.89 -8.37 14.01
N CYS A 219 10.64 -8.34 12.92
CA CYS A 219 11.43 -9.47 12.41
C CYS A 219 10.59 -10.75 12.21
N LEU A 220 9.29 -10.62 11.97
CA LEU A 220 8.37 -11.76 11.91
C LEU A 220 8.81 -12.78 10.86
N GLY A 221 9.14 -12.31 9.66
CA GLY A 221 9.60 -13.21 8.61
C GLY A 221 10.88 -13.96 8.97
N LYS A 222 11.81 -13.28 9.66
CA LYS A 222 13.06 -13.89 10.17
C LYS A 222 12.80 -14.89 11.31
N ILE A 223 11.81 -14.61 12.16
CA ILE A 223 11.39 -15.51 13.24
C ILE A 223 10.77 -16.77 12.65
N MET A 224 9.95 -16.65 11.61
CA MET A 224 9.36 -17.80 10.92
C MET A 224 10.38 -18.76 10.32
N ASP A 225 11.58 -18.28 10.01
CA ASP A 225 12.68 -19.08 9.46
C ASP A 225 13.55 -19.79 10.53
N ARG A 226 13.28 -19.55 11.83
CA ARG A 226 14.05 -20.15 12.95
C ARG A 226 13.64 -21.59 13.22
N PRO A 227 14.55 -22.40 13.83
CA PRO A 227 14.27 -23.81 14.13
C PRO A 227 12.99 -24.06 14.95
N LEU A 228 12.70 -23.22 15.96
CA LEU A 228 11.48 -23.32 16.76
C LEU A 228 10.22 -23.17 15.89
N SER A 229 10.19 -22.13 15.05
CA SER A 229 9.04 -21.87 14.17
C SER A 229 8.89 -22.96 13.11
N ARG A 230 10.00 -23.47 12.56
CA ARG A 230 10.00 -24.62 11.65
C ARG A 230 9.51 -25.89 12.33
N GLY A 231 9.77 -26.07 13.62
CA GLY A 231 9.23 -27.18 14.41
C GLY A 231 7.71 -27.12 14.60
N ILE A 232 7.14 -25.90 14.66
CA ILE A 232 5.70 -25.68 14.86
C ILE A 232 4.95 -25.70 13.52
N PHE A 233 5.46 -24.96 12.49
CA PHE A 233 4.78 -24.74 11.21
C PHE A 233 5.29 -25.64 10.08
N GLY A 234 6.30 -26.46 10.33
CA GLY A 234 7.00 -27.25 9.33
C GLY A 234 7.95 -26.42 8.45
N ASN A 235 8.83 -27.11 7.72
CA ASN A 235 9.64 -26.54 6.65
C ASN A 235 8.88 -26.79 5.33
N SER A 236 7.92 -25.96 5.02
CA SER A 236 6.93 -26.17 3.97
C SER A 236 6.73 -24.91 3.12
N ILE A 237 6.12 -25.06 1.96
CA ILE A 237 5.70 -23.92 1.10
C ILE A 237 4.93 -22.89 1.93
N TYR A 238 4.05 -23.33 2.81
CA TYR A 238 3.26 -22.46 3.67
C TYR A 238 4.15 -21.57 4.55
N SER A 239 5.09 -22.14 5.30
CA SER A 239 5.97 -21.40 6.19
C SER A 239 6.91 -20.47 5.41
N HIS A 240 7.37 -20.88 4.23
CA HIS A 240 8.23 -20.07 3.37
C HIS A 240 7.49 -18.87 2.76
N ILE A 241 6.25 -19.03 2.35
CA ILE A 241 5.39 -17.92 1.88
C ILE A 241 5.25 -16.88 2.99
N ILE A 242 4.89 -17.30 4.22
CA ILE A 242 4.75 -16.38 5.35
C ILE A 242 6.07 -15.68 5.64
N SER A 243 7.18 -16.43 5.76
CA SER A 243 8.50 -15.88 6.04
C SER A 243 8.90 -14.81 5.01
N LYS A 244 8.84 -15.11 3.72
CA LYS A 244 9.28 -14.19 2.67
C LYS A 244 8.35 -12.97 2.54
N THR A 245 7.04 -13.16 2.72
CA THR A 245 6.08 -12.06 2.60
C THR A 245 6.16 -11.11 3.80
N ALA A 246 6.21 -11.67 5.02
CA ALA A 246 6.39 -10.88 6.23
C ALA A 246 7.74 -10.17 6.26
N SER A 247 8.86 -10.80 5.82
CA SER A 247 10.17 -10.17 5.76
C SER A 247 10.17 -8.91 4.89
N ALA A 248 9.59 -8.96 3.68
CA ALA A 248 9.51 -7.78 2.82
C ALA A 248 8.71 -6.64 3.47
N CYS A 249 7.64 -6.98 4.19
CA CYS A 249 6.86 -6.01 4.96
C CYS A 249 7.66 -5.46 6.16
N ASP A 250 8.35 -6.33 6.91
CA ASP A 250 9.21 -5.92 8.03
C ASP A 250 10.26 -4.90 7.55
N ALA A 251 10.94 -5.15 6.41
CA ALA A 251 11.89 -4.21 5.82
C ALA A 251 11.23 -2.87 5.51
N ARG A 252 10.11 -2.89 4.77
CA ARG A 252 9.42 -1.68 4.34
C ARG A 252 8.90 -0.87 5.53
N MET A 253 8.23 -1.51 6.48
CA MET A 253 7.63 -0.83 7.63
C MET A 253 8.68 -0.41 8.66
N GLY A 254 9.81 -1.08 8.70
CA GLY A 254 10.95 -0.74 9.54
C GLY A 254 11.87 0.35 8.94
N GLY A 255 11.51 0.95 7.80
CA GLY A 255 12.26 2.07 7.22
C GLY A 255 13.52 1.66 6.44
N ALA A 256 13.58 0.45 5.89
CA ALA A 256 14.68 0.05 5.00
C ALA A 256 14.67 0.90 3.72
N LEU A 257 15.85 1.33 3.27
CA LEU A 257 16.06 2.03 1.99
C LEU A 257 16.07 1.02 0.84
N ILE A 258 14.98 0.27 0.69
CA ILE A 258 14.85 -0.76 -0.33
C ILE A 258 13.52 -0.53 -1.06
N PRO A 259 13.54 -0.39 -2.39
CA PRO A 259 12.31 -0.28 -3.15
C PRO A 259 11.55 -1.62 -3.16
N VAL A 260 10.24 -1.52 -3.05
CA VAL A 260 9.30 -2.61 -3.27
C VAL A 260 8.39 -2.27 -4.43
N MET A 261 7.90 -3.24 -5.16
CA MET A 261 6.83 -3.02 -6.12
C MET A 261 5.51 -2.87 -5.37
N SER A 262 4.84 -1.76 -5.58
CA SER A 262 3.53 -1.47 -5.01
C SER A 262 2.39 -2.05 -5.85
N ASN A 263 1.18 -1.96 -5.33
CA ASN A 263 -0.06 -2.16 -6.07
C ASN A 263 -1.09 -1.17 -5.53
N SER A 264 -1.77 -0.45 -6.42
CA SER A 264 -2.81 0.54 -6.08
C SER A 264 -2.37 1.52 -4.97
N GLY A 265 -1.14 2.05 -5.08
CA GLY A 265 -0.58 3.03 -4.16
C GLY A 265 -0.05 2.46 -2.84
N SER A 266 -0.04 1.14 -2.63
CA SER A 266 0.46 0.52 -1.40
C SER A 266 1.54 -0.53 -1.67
N GLY A 267 2.75 -0.33 -1.08
CA GLY A 267 3.82 -1.31 -1.17
C GLY A 267 3.47 -2.64 -0.47
N ASN A 268 2.74 -2.59 0.64
CA ASN A 268 2.28 -3.81 1.32
C ASN A 268 1.29 -4.62 0.48
N GLN A 269 0.42 -3.95 -0.29
CA GLN A 269 -0.44 -4.66 -1.26
C GLN A 269 0.38 -5.31 -2.37
N GLY A 270 1.38 -4.60 -2.91
CA GLY A 270 2.27 -5.18 -3.91
C GLY A 270 3.06 -6.39 -3.38
N ILE A 271 3.55 -6.32 -2.15
CA ILE A 271 4.23 -7.45 -1.47
C ILE A 271 3.27 -8.64 -1.34
N CYS A 272 2.03 -8.42 -0.87
CA CYS A 272 1.01 -9.47 -0.72
C CYS A 272 0.60 -10.09 -2.06
N ALA A 273 0.47 -9.29 -3.11
CA ALA A 273 0.11 -9.80 -4.43
C ALA A 273 1.26 -10.55 -5.11
N THR A 274 2.52 -10.27 -4.72
CA THR A 274 3.70 -10.83 -5.40
C THR A 274 4.30 -12.05 -4.70
N ASN A 275 4.70 -11.85 -3.42
CA ASN A 275 5.59 -12.83 -2.75
C ASN A 275 4.95 -14.20 -2.55
N PRO A 276 3.67 -14.33 -2.16
CA PRO A 276 3.04 -15.64 -2.02
C PRO A 276 3.04 -16.43 -3.33
N VAL A 277 2.69 -15.76 -4.43
CA VAL A 277 2.65 -16.36 -5.77
C VAL A 277 4.05 -16.75 -6.25
N ALA A 278 5.04 -15.86 -6.05
CA ALA A 278 6.41 -16.10 -6.48
C ALA A 278 7.10 -17.23 -5.70
N VAL A 279 6.84 -17.32 -4.39
CA VAL A 279 7.37 -18.41 -3.54
C VAL A 279 6.69 -19.72 -3.87
N PHE A 280 5.35 -19.71 -4.00
CA PHE A 280 4.60 -20.91 -4.38
C PHE A 280 5.08 -21.47 -5.72
N ALA A 281 5.13 -20.63 -6.75
CA ALA A 281 5.56 -21.05 -8.09
C ALA A 281 6.98 -21.65 -8.10
N LYS A 282 7.88 -21.08 -7.30
CA LYS A 282 9.25 -21.60 -7.20
C LYS A 282 9.29 -22.99 -6.56
N GLU A 283 8.56 -23.20 -5.48
CA GLU A 283 8.63 -24.44 -4.70
C GLU A 283 7.74 -25.54 -5.30
N ASN A 284 6.70 -25.17 -6.03
CA ASN A 284 5.85 -26.07 -6.81
C ASN A 284 6.40 -26.36 -8.21
N GLU A 285 7.60 -25.84 -8.53
CA GLU A 285 8.29 -26.03 -9.81
C GLU A 285 7.47 -25.60 -11.04
N ASN A 286 6.63 -24.56 -10.88
CA ASN A 286 5.86 -24.00 -11.98
C ASN A 286 6.77 -23.34 -13.03
N THR A 287 6.33 -23.35 -14.27
CA THR A 287 7.03 -22.74 -15.40
C THR A 287 7.07 -21.22 -15.28
N ARG A 288 7.97 -20.59 -16.06
CA ARG A 288 8.07 -19.14 -16.14
C ARG A 288 6.78 -18.49 -16.64
N GLU A 289 6.13 -19.09 -17.61
CA GLU A 289 4.85 -18.62 -18.15
C GLU A 289 3.74 -18.68 -17.09
N GLU A 290 3.59 -19.81 -16.40
CA GLU A 290 2.61 -19.95 -15.33
C GLU A 290 2.82 -18.89 -14.24
N LEU A 291 4.07 -18.63 -13.87
CA LEU A 291 4.38 -17.56 -12.91
C LEU A 291 3.97 -16.17 -13.41
N ILE A 292 4.24 -15.83 -14.68
CA ILE A 292 3.85 -14.53 -15.27
C ILE A 292 2.32 -14.39 -15.23
N ARG A 293 1.59 -15.40 -15.66
CA ARG A 293 0.12 -15.43 -15.66
C ARG A 293 -0.45 -15.33 -14.23
N ALA A 294 0.09 -16.08 -13.30
CA ALA A 294 -0.33 -16.06 -11.89
C ALA A 294 -0.07 -14.70 -11.22
N LEU A 295 1.07 -14.07 -11.47
CA LEU A 295 1.37 -12.73 -10.98
C LEU A 295 0.42 -11.68 -11.59
N THR A 296 0.16 -11.78 -12.89
CA THR A 296 -0.78 -10.90 -13.58
C THR A 296 -2.19 -11.05 -12.99
N LEU A 297 -2.67 -12.28 -12.82
CA LEU A 297 -3.95 -12.57 -12.19
C LEU A 297 -4.04 -11.99 -10.78
N SER A 298 -3.01 -12.22 -9.97
CA SER A 298 -2.95 -11.72 -8.60
C SER A 298 -2.99 -10.19 -8.51
N HIS A 299 -2.14 -9.52 -9.28
CA HIS A 299 -2.07 -8.07 -9.28
C HIS A 299 -3.32 -7.40 -9.85
N LEU A 300 -3.86 -7.93 -10.94
CA LEU A 300 -5.04 -7.36 -11.59
C LEU A 300 -6.31 -7.59 -10.76
N THR A 301 -6.44 -8.74 -10.08
CA THR A 301 -7.54 -8.98 -9.10
C THR A 301 -7.49 -7.94 -7.97
N ALA A 302 -6.30 -7.68 -7.42
CA ALA A 302 -6.15 -6.66 -6.38
C ALA A 302 -6.53 -5.25 -6.89
N ILE A 303 -6.12 -4.89 -8.11
CA ILE A 303 -6.50 -3.61 -8.75
C ILE A 303 -8.01 -3.54 -8.94
N TYR A 304 -8.64 -4.59 -9.46
CA TYR A 304 -10.09 -4.66 -9.67
C TYR A 304 -10.86 -4.39 -8.37
N ILE A 305 -10.56 -5.14 -7.31
CA ILE A 305 -11.22 -4.96 -6.01
C ILE A 305 -10.97 -3.54 -5.47
N LYS A 306 -9.76 -3.01 -5.66
CA LYS A 306 -9.37 -1.69 -5.18
C LYS A 306 -10.09 -0.55 -5.91
N GLN A 307 -10.44 -0.71 -7.19
CA GLN A 307 -11.25 0.25 -7.93
C GLN A 307 -12.61 0.49 -7.26
N SER A 308 -13.26 -0.57 -6.78
CA SER A 308 -14.55 -0.47 -6.07
C SER A 308 -14.39 0.04 -4.63
N LEU A 309 -13.34 -0.37 -3.91
CA LEU A 309 -13.11 0.01 -2.51
C LEU A 309 -12.66 1.47 -2.35
N GLY A 310 -11.94 2.02 -3.34
CA GLY A 310 -11.34 3.35 -3.28
C GLY A 310 -9.92 3.37 -2.69
N ALA A 311 -9.24 4.52 -2.77
CA ALA A 311 -7.82 4.66 -2.42
C ALA A 311 -7.53 4.40 -0.94
N LEU A 312 -8.32 4.98 -0.03
CA LEU A 312 -8.16 4.87 1.41
C LEU A 312 -9.46 4.32 2.04
N SER A 313 -9.33 3.35 2.92
CA SER A 313 -10.44 2.64 3.56
C SER A 313 -10.01 2.09 4.92
N ALA A 314 -10.96 1.92 5.83
CA ALA A 314 -10.75 1.19 7.08
C ALA A 314 -10.60 -0.33 6.87
N LEU A 315 -11.05 -0.87 5.75
CA LEU A 315 -10.72 -2.25 5.38
C LEU A 315 -9.23 -2.36 5.01
N CYS A 316 -8.55 -3.32 5.59
CA CYS A 316 -7.11 -3.49 5.37
C CYS A 316 -6.80 -3.85 3.89
N GLY A 317 -5.88 -3.11 3.26
CA GLY A 317 -5.44 -3.40 1.89
C GLY A 317 -4.77 -4.77 1.73
N CYS A 318 -4.27 -5.36 2.83
CA CYS A 318 -3.73 -6.73 2.80
C CYS A 318 -4.82 -7.76 2.47
N VAL A 319 -6.09 -7.54 2.86
CA VAL A 319 -7.22 -8.41 2.51
C VAL A 319 -7.36 -8.46 0.99
N VAL A 320 -7.45 -7.29 0.37
CA VAL A 320 -7.60 -7.14 -1.08
C VAL A 320 -6.47 -7.85 -1.85
N ALA A 321 -5.23 -7.57 -1.46
CA ALA A 321 -4.07 -8.15 -2.14
C ALA A 321 -3.92 -9.66 -1.89
N SER A 322 -4.33 -10.14 -0.70
CA SER A 322 -4.33 -11.58 -0.40
C SER A 322 -5.43 -12.33 -1.17
N ILE A 323 -6.57 -11.70 -1.47
CA ILE A 323 -7.55 -12.26 -2.41
C ILE A 323 -6.87 -12.45 -3.78
N GLY A 324 -6.14 -11.44 -4.26
CA GLY A 324 -5.38 -11.56 -5.50
C GLY A 324 -4.38 -12.72 -5.46
N SER A 325 -3.58 -12.84 -4.40
CA SER A 325 -2.62 -13.95 -4.31
C SER A 325 -3.29 -15.32 -4.17
N SER A 326 -4.48 -15.43 -3.57
CA SER A 326 -5.23 -16.69 -3.57
C SER A 326 -5.61 -17.11 -4.98
N CYS A 327 -6.03 -16.16 -5.84
CA CYS A 327 -6.31 -16.43 -7.25
C CYS A 327 -5.06 -16.93 -7.99
N GLY A 328 -3.91 -16.25 -7.80
CA GLY A 328 -2.64 -16.66 -8.42
C GLY A 328 -2.18 -18.05 -7.95
N ILE A 329 -2.30 -18.37 -6.67
CA ILE A 329 -1.95 -19.70 -6.12
C ILE A 329 -2.91 -20.76 -6.65
N THR A 330 -4.21 -20.49 -6.69
CA THR A 330 -5.21 -21.41 -7.28
C THR A 330 -4.86 -21.77 -8.73
N TYR A 331 -4.50 -20.77 -9.54
CA TYR A 331 -4.04 -20.99 -10.91
C TYR A 331 -2.78 -21.86 -10.98
N LEU A 332 -1.77 -21.59 -10.13
CA LEU A 332 -0.53 -22.40 -10.07
C LEU A 332 -0.75 -23.84 -9.63
N MET A 333 -1.82 -24.12 -8.89
CA MET A 333 -2.26 -25.47 -8.55
C MET A 333 -2.98 -26.17 -9.70
N GLY A 334 -3.20 -25.52 -10.85
CA GLY A 334 -3.94 -26.04 -12.00
C GLY A 334 -5.44 -25.78 -11.93
N GLY A 335 -5.90 -24.89 -11.05
CA GLY A 335 -7.30 -24.50 -10.91
C GLY A 335 -7.80 -23.68 -12.10
N ASP A 336 -9.06 -23.84 -12.43
CA ASP A 336 -9.78 -23.09 -13.46
C ASP A 336 -10.46 -21.81 -12.90
N TYR A 337 -11.25 -21.13 -13.74
CA TYR A 337 -12.00 -19.95 -13.36
C TYR A 337 -12.97 -20.21 -12.19
N VAL A 338 -13.61 -21.37 -12.17
CA VAL A 338 -14.55 -21.73 -11.08
C VAL A 338 -13.82 -21.87 -9.77
N ASN A 339 -12.64 -22.49 -9.78
CA ASN A 339 -11.79 -22.59 -8.59
C ASN A 339 -11.34 -21.19 -8.11
N VAL A 340 -11.00 -20.28 -9.01
CA VAL A 340 -10.66 -18.90 -8.65
C VAL A 340 -11.85 -18.19 -8.00
N CYS A 341 -13.05 -18.31 -8.54
CA CYS A 341 -14.28 -17.76 -7.90
C CYS A 341 -14.49 -18.32 -6.49
N HIS A 342 -14.30 -19.63 -6.30
CA HIS A 342 -14.41 -20.26 -4.99
C HIS A 342 -13.37 -19.74 -3.99
N ALA A 343 -12.12 -19.61 -4.43
CA ALA A 343 -11.05 -19.05 -3.59
C ALA A 343 -11.36 -17.61 -3.15
N VAL A 344 -11.87 -16.77 -4.05
CA VAL A 344 -12.30 -15.39 -3.74
C VAL A 344 -13.41 -15.38 -2.68
N LYS A 345 -14.45 -16.22 -2.83
CA LYS A 345 -15.55 -16.33 -1.85
C LYS A 345 -15.04 -16.76 -0.48
N ASN A 346 -14.16 -17.77 -0.43
CA ASN A 346 -13.52 -18.22 0.81
C ASN A 346 -12.73 -17.09 1.51
N MET A 347 -11.98 -16.31 0.73
CA MET A 347 -11.23 -15.17 1.25
C MET A 347 -12.11 -14.06 1.81
N ILE A 348 -13.19 -13.71 1.12
CA ILE A 348 -14.15 -12.68 1.54
C ILE A 348 -14.81 -13.10 2.85
N ALA A 349 -15.34 -14.32 2.92
CA ALA A 349 -15.99 -14.83 4.12
C ALA A 349 -15.07 -14.82 5.35
N ASN A 350 -13.77 -15.04 5.16
CA ASN A 350 -12.81 -15.16 6.26
C ASN A 350 -12.28 -13.78 6.74
N LEU A 351 -11.97 -12.85 5.82
CA LEU A 351 -11.15 -11.68 6.15
C LEU A 351 -11.86 -10.32 6.09
N THR A 352 -13.16 -10.25 5.82
CA THR A 352 -13.89 -8.97 5.69
C THR A 352 -13.77 -8.08 6.95
N GLY A 353 -13.56 -8.67 8.13
CA GLY A 353 -13.42 -7.94 9.40
C GLY A 353 -12.02 -7.40 9.72
N MET A 354 -11.00 -7.56 8.86
CA MET A 354 -9.65 -7.08 9.15
C MET A 354 -9.54 -5.57 8.91
N ILE A 355 -9.47 -4.78 9.98
CA ILE A 355 -9.36 -3.32 9.90
C ILE A 355 -7.93 -2.85 9.63
N CYS A 356 -7.82 -1.66 9.01
CA CYS A 356 -6.59 -0.91 8.80
C CYS A 356 -6.47 0.20 9.86
N ASP A 357 -5.49 0.09 10.73
CA ASP A 357 -5.15 1.07 11.76
C ASP A 357 -3.82 1.81 11.44
N GLY A 358 -3.56 2.05 10.17
CA GLY A 358 -2.39 2.77 9.65
C GLY A 358 -1.19 1.88 9.34
N ALA A 359 -0.21 2.43 8.63
CA ALA A 359 1.03 1.74 8.27
C ALA A 359 2.00 1.70 9.46
N LYS A 360 2.47 0.50 9.81
CA LYS A 360 3.36 0.28 10.97
C LYS A 360 3.98 -1.13 10.94
N PRO A 361 5.01 -1.41 11.77
CA PRO A 361 5.67 -2.71 11.81
C PRO A 361 4.72 -3.90 12.00
N SER A 362 3.63 -3.74 12.78
CA SER A 362 2.64 -4.82 12.97
C SER A 362 1.82 -5.16 11.72
N CYS A 363 1.98 -4.43 10.60
CA CYS A 363 1.40 -4.83 9.32
C CYS A 363 1.91 -6.19 8.85
N SER A 364 3.14 -6.59 9.24
CA SER A 364 3.66 -7.93 8.92
C SER A 364 2.80 -9.06 9.51
N LEU A 365 2.17 -8.86 10.67
CA LEU A 365 1.22 -9.80 11.27
C LEU A 365 -0.07 -9.92 10.42
N LYS A 366 -0.62 -8.77 9.99
CA LYS A 366 -1.82 -8.75 9.14
C LYS A 366 -1.58 -9.40 7.77
N ILE A 367 -0.41 -9.13 7.19
CA ILE A 367 0.03 -9.76 5.95
C ILE A 367 0.11 -11.27 6.13
N SER A 368 0.74 -11.75 7.21
CA SER A 368 0.85 -13.18 7.48
C SER A 368 -0.51 -13.86 7.61
N SER A 369 -1.47 -13.24 8.30
CA SER A 369 -2.85 -13.74 8.36
C SER A 369 -3.51 -13.78 6.99
N GLY A 370 -3.36 -12.70 6.19
CA GLY A 370 -3.93 -12.62 4.85
C GLY A 370 -3.40 -13.71 3.91
N VAL A 371 -2.07 -13.88 3.85
CA VAL A 371 -1.47 -14.87 2.94
C VAL A 371 -1.66 -16.31 3.43
N SER A 372 -1.74 -16.53 4.74
CA SER A 372 -2.14 -17.83 5.31
C SER A 372 -3.55 -18.22 4.85
N THR A 373 -4.49 -17.28 4.94
CA THR A 373 -5.86 -17.47 4.46
C THR A 373 -5.89 -17.67 2.95
N ALA A 374 -5.03 -16.99 2.17
CA ALA A 374 -4.94 -17.15 0.73
C ALA A 374 -4.60 -18.59 0.33
N ILE A 375 -3.64 -19.20 1.01
CA ILE A 375 -3.26 -20.60 0.76
C ILE A 375 -4.40 -21.55 1.15
N LEU A 376 -5.01 -21.35 2.33
CA LEU A 376 -6.15 -22.15 2.76
C LEU A 376 -7.33 -22.06 1.79
N SER A 377 -7.65 -20.85 1.34
CA SER A 377 -8.76 -20.60 0.41
C SER A 377 -8.52 -21.26 -0.96
N ALA A 378 -7.29 -21.19 -1.47
CA ALA A 378 -6.89 -21.88 -2.70
C ALA A 378 -6.99 -23.41 -2.53
N THR A 379 -6.45 -23.95 -1.45
CA THR A 379 -6.47 -25.40 -1.16
C THR A 379 -7.91 -25.93 -1.07
N LEU A 380 -8.78 -25.24 -0.29
CA LEU A 380 -10.20 -25.62 -0.20
C LEU A 380 -10.89 -25.59 -1.55
N SER A 381 -10.62 -24.58 -2.35
CA SER A 381 -11.19 -24.46 -3.69
C SER A 381 -10.79 -25.63 -4.59
N MET A 382 -9.53 -26.05 -4.55
CA MET A 382 -9.05 -27.21 -5.33
C MET A 382 -9.70 -28.52 -4.91
N GLU A 383 -10.14 -28.64 -3.66
CA GLU A 383 -10.93 -29.77 -3.13
C GLU A 383 -12.45 -29.62 -3.39
N GLY A 384 -12.86 -28.62 -4.20
CA GLY A 384 -14.25 -28.34 -4.50
C GLY A 384 -15.06 -27.81 -3.30
N LYS A 385 -14.39 -27.28 -2.28
CA LYS A 385 -15.01 -26.70 -1.07
C LYS A 385 -14.97 -25.18 -1.11
N HIS A 386 -16.12 -24.56 -0.91
CA HIS A 386 -16.23 -23.09 -0.89
C HIS A 386 -17.42 -22.64 -0.06
N VAL A 387 -17.35 -21.39 0.37
CA VAL A 387 -18.47 -20.69 1.05
C VAL A 387 -19.53 -20.36 0.00
N THR A 388 -20.77 -20.65 0.33
CA THR A 388 -21.93 -20.52 -0.55
C THR A 388 -22.76 -19.27 -0.25
N ALA A 389 -23.70 -18.92 -1.11
CA ALA A 389 -24.63 -17.80 -0.88
C ALA A 389 -25.56 -17.97 0.35
N ALA A 390 -25.59 -19.15 0.94
CA ALA A 390 -26.30 -19.37 2.21
C ALA A 390 -25.52 -18.81 3.42
N GLU A 391 -24.27 -18.33 3.23
CA GLU A 391 -23.35 -17.98 4.30
C GLU A 391 -22.96 -16.49 4.26
N GLY A 392 -23.50 -15.72 5.20
CA GLY A 392 -23.09 -14.33 5.44
C GLY A 392 -23.28 -13.39 4.25
N ILE A 393 -22.18 -12.74 3.81
CA ILE A 393 -22.21 -11.72 2.76
C ILE A 393 -21.89 -12.26 1.36
N ILE A 394 -21.79 -13.57 1.21
CA ILE A 394 -21.44 -14.21 -0.06
C ILE A 394 -22.68 -14.30 -0.96
N ASP A 395 -22.48 -14.09 -2.26
CA ASP A 395 -23.49 -14.23 -3.31
C ASP A 395 -23.05 -15.37 -4.27
N ASP A 396 -23.99 -15.91 -5.05
CA ASP A 396 -23.68 -16.88 -6.09
C ASP A 396 -22.78 -16.27 -7.17
N ASP A 397 -22.98 -14.99 -7.46
CA ASP A 397 -22.13 -14.17 -8.29
C ASP A 397 -20.91 -13.67 -7.47
N VAL A 398 -19.70 -14.02 -7.93
CA VAL A 398 -18.46 -13.63 -7.26
C VAL A 398 -18.24 -12.12 -7.28
N ASP A 399 -18.62 -11.42 -8.35
CA ASP A 399 -18.46 -9.97 -8.46
C ASP A 399 -19.40 -9.23 -7.50
N LYS A 400 -20.60 -9.78 -7.24
CA LYS A 400 -21.47 -9.28 -6.17
C LYS A 400 -20.88 -9.51 -4.78
N SER A 401 -20.24 -10.66 -4.55
CA SER A 401 -19.53 -10.91 -3.29
C SER A 401 -18.40 -9.89 -3.07
N ILE A 402 -17.66 -9.56 -4.13
CA ILE A 402 -16.63 -8.51 -4.11
C ILE A 402 -17.27 -7.14 -3.83
N LEU A 403 -18.41 -6.83 -4.45
CA LEU A 403 -19.12 -5.59 -4.21
C LEU A 403 -19.62 -5.49 -2.77
N ASN A 404 -20.12 -6.57 -2.18
CA ASN A 404 -20.54 -6.62 -0.76
C ASN A 404 -19.36 -6.32 0.17
N LEU A 405 -18.20 -6.95 -0.06
CA LEU A 405 -16.94 -6.66 0.66
C LEU A 405 -16.56 -5.18 0.56
N THR A 406 -16.57 -4.64 -0.65
CA THR A 406 -16.10 -3.26 -0.91
C THR A 406 -17.07 -2.22 -0.38
N SER A 407 -18.38 -2.47 -0.42
CA SER A 407 -19.41 -1.60 0.19
C SER A 407 -19.25 -1.53 1.70
N ILE A 408 -19.01 -2.66 2.37
CA ILE A 408 -18.71 -2.68 3.81
C ILE A 408 -17.46 -1.83 4.09
N GLY A 409 -16.38 -2.04 3.35
CA GLY A 409 -15.13 -1.31 3.55
C GLY A 409 -15.22 0.18 3.24
N LYS A 410 -16.03 0.57 2.24
CA LYS A 410 -16.14 1.95 1.77
C LYS A 410 -17.17 2.77 2.56
N GLU A 411 -18.29 2.15 2.92
CA GLU A 411 -19.46 2.84 3.48
C GLU A 411 -19.63 2.54 4.97
N ALA A 412 -19.76 1.26 5.36
CA ALA A 412 -20.05 0.89 6.73
C ALA A 412 -18.84 1.14 7.68
N MET A 413 -17.62 1.04 7.17
CA MET A 413 -16.39 1.26 7.98
C MET A 413 -15.94 2.72 8.05
N CYS A 414 -16.70 3.72 7.59
CA CYS A 414 -16.30 5.13 7.70
C CYS A 414 -16.09 5.55 9.15
N ASN A 415 -17.04 5.27 10.03
CA ASN A 415 -16.92 5.57 11.46
C ASN A 415 -15.77 4.80 12.15
N THR A 416 -15.35 3.67 11.57
CA THR A 416 -14.20 2.91 12.09
C THR A 416 -12.89 3.68 11.90
N ASP A 417 -12.72 4.41 10.79
CA ASP A 417 -11.53 5.24 10.57
C ASP A 417 -11.42 6.34 11.63
N ASP A 418 -12.52 7.03 11.93
CA ASP A 418 -12.57 8.10 12.94
C ASP A 418 -12.31 7.54 14.34
N MET A 419 -12.93 6.41 14.70
CA MET A 419 -12.72 5.77 16.00
C MET A 419 -11.27 5.29 16.16
N VAL A 420 -10.70 4.67 15.14
CA VAL A 420 -9.29 4.22 15.15
C VAL A 420 -8.35 5.42 15.34
N LEU A 421 -8.57 6.51 14.61
CA LEU A 421 -7.75 7.72 14.75
C LEU A 421 -7.88 8.31 16.16
N ASN A 422 -9.10 8.41 16.67
CA ASN A 422 -9.34 8.92 18.02
C ASN A 422 -8.57 8.10 19.08
N ILE A 423 -8.63 6.77 18.99
CA ILE A 423 -7.85 5.87 19.88
C ILE A 423 -6.34 6.13 19.71
N MET A 424 -5.85 6.27 18.47
CA MET A 424 -4.43 6.45 18.20
C MET A 424 -3.88 7.78 18.72
N THR A 425 -4.70 8.84 18.71
CA THR A 425 -4.29 10.19 19.14
C THR A 425 -4.52 10.46 20.62
N HIS A 426 -5.32 9.64 21.30
CA HIS A 426 -5.65 9.78 22.72
C HIS A 426 -5.21 8.57 23.54
N LYS A 427 -4.13 7.91 23.15
CA LYS A 427 -3.51 6.89 23.99
C LYS A 427 -3.00 7.56 25.25
N CYS A 428 -3.43 7.06 26.42
CA CYS A 428 -2.80 7.45 27.67
C CYS A 428 -1.34 7.05 27.63
N ASP A 429 -0.46 7.97 27.98
CA ASP A 429 0.96 7.71 28.17
C ASP A 429 1.18 6.74 29.35
#